data_5470ffcb03bf31bfcf519426317cde15
#
_entry.id   5470ffcb03bf31bfcf519426317cde15
#
_cell.length_a   1.000
_cell.length_b   1.000
_cell.length_c   1.000
_cell.angle_alpha   90.00
_cell.angle_beta   90.00
_cell.angle_gamma   90.00
#
_symmetry.space_group_name_H-M   'P 1'
#
loop_
_entity.id
_entity.type
_entity.pdbx_description
1 polymer ?
#
loop_
_entity_poly.entity_id
_entity_poly.type
_entity_poly.pdbx_seq_one_letter_code
_entity_poly.pdbx_strand_id
1 'polypeptide(L)'
;MNRQAIKILSLALVLAASSSVAFAQKVWKGSWATAVEWTGKGDMPKESLSNRSCRQVVHVSFGGEELRVKLSNEQSKEPVEIKSVYIADTDVPSNWGINAKTVKYLKFNGKKNVTIAPGKAIFSDDLKYALKSGQRLTITIDYGKQTPVNATSHRGSRTTSYIVNGLHRTPKPMDKSFDDGEEVDHWYNLSAIDVKTDKATPVVAILGNSITDGRGSTTNHQNRWTDFLSDALNAEKPYGVLNLGIGGNCVVQGGLSEPAMKRFDRDILGQTGVDKLIIFEGTNDIGCCSGNYEHVTDTLIACYKVLIAKAKAKGIKVYGGTITPTKGNGWYSHWHEAMRQTVNEWIRKSGAFDEVI
;
A
#
# COMPACT_ATOMS: atom_id res chain seq x y z
N MET A 1 64.88 1.98 24.95
CA MET A 1 63.61 1.35 24.48
C MET A 1 63.95 0.18 23.56
N ASN A 2 63.51 -0.99 23.90
CA ASN A 2 63.98 -2.23 23.33
C ASN A 2 63.29 -2.43 21.98
N ARG A 3 64.00 -2.85 20.91
CA ARG A 3 63.51 -3.06 19.55
C ARG A 3 62.28 -4.00 19.47
N GLN A 4 62.08 -4.85 20.48
CA GLN A 4 60.90 -5.69 20.61
C GLN A 4 59.62 -4.91 20.99
N ALA A 5 59.74 -3.87 21.82
CA ALA A 5 58.61 -3.04 22.23
C ALA A 5 58.04 -2.20 21.06
N ILE A 6 58.90 -1.78 20.12
CA ILE A 6 58.50 -1.02 18.94
C ILE A 6 57.77 -1.92 17.92
N LYS A 7 58.13 -3.22 17.80
CA LYS A 7 57.44 -4.17 16.92
C LYS A 7 56.05 -4.57 17.43
N ILE A 8 55.87 -4.65 18.74
CA ILE A 8 54.58 -4.97 19.37
C ILE A 8 53.63 -3.76 19.23
N LEU A 9 54.15 -2.53 19.38
CA LEU A 9 53.33 -1.32 19.19
C LEU A 9 52.90 -1.12 17.72
N SER A 10 53.75 -1.47 16.75
CA SER A 10 53.43 -1.39 15.34
C SER A 10 52.39 -2.45 14.91
N LEU A 11 52.42 -3.63 15.54
CA LEU A 11 51.43 -4.70 15.24
C LEU A 11 50.08 -4.39 15.88
N ALA A 12 50.03 -3.73 17.04
CA ALA A 12 48.76 -3.31 17.68
C ALA A 12 48.09 -2.15 16.93
N LEU A 13 48.86 -1.24 16.31
CA LEU A 13 48.29 -0.16 15.48
C LEU A 13 47.75 -0.63 14.14
N VAL A 14 48.26 -1.72 13.58
CA VAL A 14 47.74 -2.31 12.32
C VAL A 14 46.46 -3.12 12.56
N LEU A 15 46.25 -3.70 13.74
CA LEU A 15 45.03 -4.40 14.11
C LEU A 15 43.86 -3.48 14.51
N ALA A 16 44.16 -2.19 14.88
CA ALA A 16 43.11 -1.22 15.22
C ALA A 16 42.52 -0.47 13.99
N ALA A 17 43.09 -0.65 12.79
CA ALA A 17 42.65 0.04 11.58
C ALA A 17 41.71 -0.79 10.66
N SER A 18 41.37 -2.02 11.04
CA SER A 18 40.30 -2.76 10.39
C SER A 18 38.93 -2.44 11.04
N SER A 19 38.57 -1.15 11.04
CA SER A 19 37.16 -0.80 11.13
C SER A 19 36.46 -1.42 9.89
N SER A 20 35.95 -2.63 10.04
CA SER A 20 35.01 -3.20 9.09
C SER A 20 33.88 -2.19 8.96
N VAL A 21 33.87 -1.43 7.87
CA VAL A 21 32.66 -0.73 7.43
C VAL A 21 31.65 -1.85 7.19
N ALA A 22 30.87 -2.15 8.20
CA ALA A 22 29.76 -3.06 8.06
C ALA A 22 28.79 -2.37 7.08
N PHE A 23 28.86 -2.73 5.80
CA PHE A 23 27.87 -2.30 4.84
C PHE A 23 26.52 -2.73 5.37
N ALA A 24 25.65 -1.76 5.68
CA ALA A 24 24.31 -2.04 6.15
C ALA A 24 23.64 -2.99 5.14
N GLN A 25 23.13 -4.12 5.65
CA GLN A 25 22.48 -5.13 4.82
C GLN A 25 21.27 -4.50 4.12
N LYS A 26 21.30 -4.44 2.79
CA LYS A 26 20.19 -3.98 1.98
C LYS A 26 19.13 -5.10 1.85
N VAL A 27 17.88 -4.73 2.11
CA VAL A 27 16.71 -5.62 2.01
C VAL A 27 15.56 -4.89 1.32
N TRP A 28 14.58 -5.64 0.86
CA TRP A 28 13.34 -5.10 0.33
C TRP A 28 12.44 -4.59 1.46
N LYS A 29 11.90 -3.40 1.30
CA LYS A 29 10.94 -2.76 2.21
C LYS A 29 9.82 -2.11 1.41
N GLY A 30 8.57 -2.24 1.87
CA GLY A 30 7.42 -1.60 1.24
C GLY A 30 7.50 -0.08 1.35
N SER A 31 7.40 0.60 0.21
CA SER A 31 7.36 2.06 0.12
C SER A 31 5.97 2.58 -0.24
N TRP A 32 5.18 1.79 -0.94
CA TRP A 32 3.79 2.04 -1.25
C TRP A 32 3.03 0.72 -1.33
N ALA A 33 1.80 0.70 -0.83
CA ALA A 33 0.88 -0.41 -1.06
C ALA A 33 -0.56 0.06 -0.96
N THR A 34 -1.46 -0.71 -1.59
CA THR A 34 -2.90 -0.57 -1.44
C THR A 34 -3.54 -1.93 -1.19
N ALA A 35 -4.66 -1.93 -0.45
CA ALA A 35 -5.46 -3.13 -0.27
C ALA A 35 -6.24 -3.43 -1.55
N VAL A 36 -6.14 -4.68 -2.04
CA VAL A 36 -6.81 -5.08 -3.27
C VAL A 36 -8.22 -5.62 -3.01
N GLU A 37 -9.12 -5.28 -3.90
CA GLU A 37 -10.53 -5.58 -3.85
C GLU A 37 -10.99 -6.30 -5.13
N TRP A 38 -12.09 -7.04 -5.01
CA TRP A 38 -12.84 -7.50 -6.16
C TRP A 38 -13.60 -6.32 -6.79
N THR A 39 -13.49 -6.16 -8.11
CA THR A 39 -14.11 -5.07 -8.84
C THR A 39 -15.52 -5.46 -9.28
N GLY A 40 -16.53 -4.80 -8.75
CA GLY A 40 -17.92 -4.95 -9.20
C GLY A 40 -18.11 -4.41 -10.60
N LYS A 41 -19.22 -4.80 -11.24
CA LYS A 41 -19.56 -4.34 -12.62
C LYS A 41 -19.59 -2.82 -12.73
N GLY A 42 -20.04 -2.12 -11.68
CA GLY A 42 -20.12 -0.65 -11.66
C GLY A 42 -18.77 0.05 -11.47
N ASP A 43 -17.74 -0.69 -11.06
CA ASP A 43 -16.39 -0.18 -10.79
C ASP A 43 -15.39 -0.60 -11.89
N MET A 44 -15.82 -1.45 -12.84
CA MET A 44 -15.04 -1.75 -14.05
C MET A 44 -15.07 -0.56 -15.01
N PRO A 45 -14.02 -0.39 -15.85
CA PRO A 45 -14.09 0.57 -16.94
C PRO A 45 -15.31 0.33 -17.83
N LYS A 46 -15.82 1.39 -18.47
CA LYS A 46 -16.99 1.30 -19.39
C LYS A 46 -16.83 0.20 -20.42
N GLU A 47 -15.61 0.05 -20.93
CA GLU A 47 -15.19 -1.09 -21.72
C GLU A 47 -14.23 -1.95 -20.89
N SER A 48 -13.98 -3.19 -21.34
CA SER A 48 -13.01 -4.06 -20.67
C SER A 48 -11.60 -3.47 -20.73
N LEU A 49 -10.69 -3.96 -19.91
CA LEU A 49 -9.25 -3.62 -20.00
C LEU A 49 -8.56 -4.27 -21.22
N SER A 50 -9.24 -5.15 -21.97
CA SER A 50 -8.67 -5.93 -23.07
C SER A 50 -8.10 -5.03 -24.18
N ASN A 51 -6.84 -5.24 -24.54
CA ASN A 51 -6.09 -4.48 -25.54
C ASN A 51 -6.08 -2.96 -25.30
N ARG A 52 -6.10 -2.55 -24.04
CA ARG A 52 -6.07 -1.15 -23.60
C ARG A 52 -4.82 -0.89 -22.74
N SER A 53 -4.44 0.37 -22.65
CA SER A 53 -3.40 0.85 -21.73
C SER A 53 -4.05 1.58 -20.58
N CYS A 54 -3.64 1.26 -19.34
CA CYS A 54 -4.05 1.94 -18.13
C CYS A 54 -2.85 2.62 -17.49
N ARG A 55 -2.90 3.94 -17.36
CA ARG A 55 -1.87 4.77 -16.72
C ARG A 55 -2.33 5.18 -15.34
N GLN A 56 -1.55 4.84 -14.33
CA GLN A 56 -1.89 4.99 -12.91
C GLN A 56 -0.78 5.73 -12.18
N VAL A 57 -1.14 6.61 -11.26
CA VAL A 57 -0.17 7.36 -10.47
C VAL A 57 -0.22 6.90 -9.02
N VAL A 58 0.95 6.75 -8.41
CA VAL A 58 1.10 6.46 -6.98
C VAL A 58 2.08 7.44 -6.33
N HIS A 59 1.97 7.59 -5.02
CA HIS A 59 2.82 8.45 -4.20
C HIS A 59 3.58 7.58 -3.21
N VAL A 60 4.89 7.40 -3.45
CA VAL A 60 5.73 6.54 -2.60
C VAL A 60 6.18 7.27 -1.34
N SER A 61 6.29 6.56 -0.22
CA SER A 61 6.72 7.17 1.04
C SER A 61 8.21 7.47 1.05
N PHE A 62 9.05 6.52 0.70
CA PHE A 62 10.50 6.73 0.64
C PHE A 62 11.08 6.19 -0.67
N GLY A 63 12.27 6.65 -1.01
CA GLY A 63 12.97 6.31 -2.26
C GLY A 63 14.19 5.42 -2.06
N GLY A 64 14.90 5.18 -3.16
CA GLY A 64 16.14 4.40 -3.22
C GLY A 64 16.58 4.16 -4.66
N GLU A 65 17.63 3.36 -4.83
CA GLU A 65 18.25 3.11 -6.13
C GLU A 65 17.69 1.90 -6.89
N GLU A 66 16.99 1.02 -6.20
CA GLU A 66 16.36 -0.17 -6.77
C GLU A 66 14.94 -0.32 -6.24
N LEU A 67 14.01 -0.65 -7.13
CA LEU A 67 12.61 -0.93 -6.81
C LEU A 67 12.12 -2.19 -7.51
N ARG A 68 10.98 -2.72 -7.02
CA ARG A 68 10.16 -3.72 -7.70
C ARG A 68 8.69 -3.40 -7.50
N VAL A 69 7.87 -3.76 -8.47
CA VAL A 69 6.42 -3.50 -8.48
C VAL A 69 5.67 -4.82 -8.36
N LYS A 70 4.69 -4.88 -7.46
CA LYS A 70 3.79 -6.03 -7.31
C LYS A 70 2.52 -5.81 -8.10
N LEU A 71 2.24 -6.71 -9.02
CA LEU A 71 0.95 -6.80 -9.72
C LEU A 71 0.11 -7.90 -9.10
N SER A 72 -1.19 -7.65 -8.95
CA SER A 72 -2.12 -8.58 -8.31
C SER A 72 -3.32 -8.94 -9.20
N ASN A 73 -3.64 -10.22 -9.22
CA ASN A 73 -4.88 -10.78 -9.75
C ASN A 73 -5.59 -11.63 -8.67
N GLU A 74 -5.35 -11.27 -7.39
CA GLU A 74 -5.75 -12.08 -6.22
C GLU A 74 -7.26 -12.12 -6.01
N GLN A 75 -7.99 -11.11 -6.50
CA GLN A 75 -9.43 -11.00 -6.36
C GLN A 75 -10.21 -11.42 -7.61
N SER A 76 -9.53 -11.76 -8.69
CA SER A 76 -10.16 -12.17 -9.96
C SER A 76 -10.31 -13.68 -10.06
N LYS A 77 -11.30 -14.12 -10.84
CA LYS A 77 -11.54 -15.55 -11.13
C LYS A 77 -10.98 -16.00 -12.47
N GLU A 78 -10.45 -15.07 -13.25
CA GLU A 78 -9.94 -15.30 -14.60
C GLU A 78 -8.50 -14.75 -14.68
N PRO A 79 -7.65 -15.30 -15.58
CA PRO A 79 -6.30 -14.80 -15.75
C PRO A 79 -6.29 -13.39 -16.37
N VAL A 80 -5.25 -12.62 -16.06
CA VAL A 80 -4.97 -11.34 -16.69
C VAL A 80 -3.69 -11.42 -17.50
N GLU A 81 -3.80 -11.12 -18.80
CA GLU A 81 -2.65 -11.01 -19.70
C GLU A 81 -2.15 -9.57 -19.73
N ILE A 82 -0.88 -9.39 -19.43
CA ILE A 82 -0.17 -8.10 -19.49
C ILE A 82 0.93 -8.20 -20.53
N LYS A 83 0.91 -7.30 -21.52
CA LYS A 83 1.87 -7.26 -22.62
C LYS A 83 3.14 -6.53 -22.25
N SER A 84 3.02 -5.46 -21.49
CA SER A 84 4.15 -4.70 -20.94
C SER A 84 3.70 -3.83 -19.77
N VAL A 85 4.67 -3.50 -18.92
CA VAL A 85 4.52 -2.48 -17.89
C VAL A 85 5.74 -1.58 -17.96
N TYR A 86 5.53 -0.27 -17.90
CA TYR A 86 6.62 0.67 -17.71
C TYR A 86 6.29 1.68 -16.63
N ILE A 87 7.34 2.21 -16.03
CA ILE A 87 7.26 3.27 -15.02
C ILE A 87 7.99 4.51 -15.51
N ALA A 88 7.57 5.66 -15.01
CA ALA A 88 8.23 6.95 -15.27
C ALA A 88 7.94 7.91 -14.11
N ASP A 89 8.77 8.94 -13.95
CA ASP A 89 8.43 10.07 -13.10
C ASP A 89 7.17 10.75 -13.62
N THR A 90 6.25 11.09 -12.73
CA THR A 90 5.07 11.87 -13.07
C THR A 90 5.51 13.31 -13.39
N ASP A 91 5.17 13.79 -14.59
CA ASP A 91 5.53 15.14 -15.01
C ASP A 91 4.58 16.18 -14.42
N VAL A 92 3.27 15.96 -14.59
CA VAL A 92 2.23 16.82 -14.04
C VAL A 92 1.30 16.01 -13.11
N PRO A 93 1.22 16.37 -11.83
CA PRO A 93 0.47 15.59 -10.84
C PRO A 93 -1.03 15.41 -11.13
N SER A 94 -1.63 16.32 -11.89
CA SER A 94 -3.07 16.35 -12.17
C SER A 94 -3.46 15.81 -13.54
N ASN A 95 -2.50 15.23 -14.28
CA ASN A 95 -2.79 14.63 -15.59
C ASN A 95 -1.93 13.38 -15.87
N TRP A 96 -2.01 12.86 -17.09
CA TRP A 96 -1.30 11.66 -17.56
C TRP A 96 0.16 11.91 -17.98
N GLY A 97 0.70 13.14 -17.87
CA GLY A 97 2.04 13.49 -18.32
C GLY A 97 3.14 12.72 -17.58
N ILE A 98 4.14 12.31 -18.33
CA ILE A 98 5.30 11.58 -17.81
C ILE A 98 6.61 12.21 -18.28
N ASN A 99 7.65 12.14 -17.47
CA ASN A 99 9.00 12.42 -17.91
C ASN A 99 9.53 11.23 -18.75
N ALA A 100 9.43 11.32 -20.08
CA ALA A 100 9.82 10.24 -20.97
C ALA A 100 11.31 9.83 -20.87
N LYS A 101 12.18 10.70 -20.33
CA LYS A 101 13.62 10.39 -20.11
C LYS A 101 13.83 9.39 -18.99
N THR A 102 12.86 9.25 -18.08
CA THR A 102 12.94 8.36 -16.90
C THR A 102 12.27 7.01 -17.14
N VAL A 103 11.68 6.79 -18.31
CA VAL A 103 10.95 5.56 -18.61
C VAL A 103 11.82 4.33 -18.48
N LYS A 104 11.34 3.35 -17.70
CA LYS A 104 11.91 2.02 -17.56
C LYS A 104 10.82 0.96 -17.67
N TYR A 105 11.08 -0.08 -18.49
CA TYR A 105 10.21 -1.23 -18.59
C TYR A 105 10.48 -2.22 -17.46
N LEU A 106 9.43 -2.69 -16.85
CA LEU A 106 9.48 -3.81 -15.92
C LEU A 106 9.66 -5.13 -16.70
N LYS A 107 10.26 -6.10 -16.03
CA LYS A 107 10.32 -7.47 -16.48
C LYS A 107 9.78 -8.40 -15.41
N PHE A 108 9.32 -9.54 -15.81
CA PHE A 108 8.79 -10.60 -14.97
C PHE A 108 9.47 -11.91 -15.40
N ASN A 109 10.38 -12.43 -14.58
CA ASN A 109 11.25 -13.56 -14.94
C ASN A 109 11.99 -13.33 -16.27
N GLY A 110 12.57 -12.12 -16.43
CA GLY A 110 13.31 -11.71 -17.61
C GLY A 110 12.47 -11.26 -18.82
N LYS A 111 11.14 -11.46 -18.81
CA LYS A 111 10.22 -11.13 -19.91
C LYS A 111 9.46 -9.85 -19.65
N LYS A 112 9.14 -9.08 -20.70
CA LYS A 112 8.31 -7.86 -20.58
C LYS A 112 6.82 -8.16 -20.38
N ASN A 113 6.37 -9.32 -20.80
CA ASN A 113 4.96 -9.75 -20.68
C ASN A 113 4.82 -10.79 -19.56
N VAL A 114 3.63 -10.85 -19.00
CA VAL A 114 3.25 -11.84 -17.99
C VAL A 114 1.75 -12.14 -18.07
N THR A 115 1.38 -13.38 -17.79
CA THR A 115 -0.01 -13.75 -17.51
C THR A 115 -0.10 -14.14 -16.04
N ILE A 116 -0.95 -13.44 -15.30
CA ILE A 116 -1.15 -13.69 -13.87
C ILE A 116 -2.42 -14.53 -13.71
N ALA A 117 -2.26 -15.72 -13.15
CA ALA A 117 -3.39 -16.63 -12.90
C ALA A 117 -4.37 -16.06 -11.85
N PRO A 118 -5.63 -16.52 -11.82
CA PRO A 118 -6.59 -16.16 -10.78
C PRO A 118 -6.05 -16.41 -9.38
N GLY A 119 -6.31 -15.52 -8.46
CA GLY A 119 -5.88 -15.64 -7.06
C GLY A 119 -4.36 -15.51 -6.84
N LYS A 120 -3.60 -15.00 -7.82
CA LYS A 120 -2.15 -14.85 -7.75
C LYS A 120 -1.71 -13.40 -7.87
N ALA A 121 -0.50 -13.15 -7.33
CA ALA A 121 0.22 -11.90 -7.52
C ALA A 121 1.68 -12.22 -7.90
N ILE A 122 2.36 -11.24 -8.49
CA ILE A 122 3.75 -11.37 -8.92
C ILE A 122 4.49 -10.05 -8.72
N PHE A 123 5.73 -10.12 -8.24
CA PHE A 123 6.64 -8.98 -8.29
C PHE A 123 7.35 -8.94 -9.65
N SER A 124 7.64 -7.74 -10.12
CA SER A 124 8.60 -7.56 -11.19
C SER A 124 10.00 -7.99 -10.75
N ASP A 125 10.87 -8.23 -11.71
CA ASP A 125 12.31 -8.32 -11.47
C ASP A 125 12.82 -6.99 -10.88
N ASP A 126 13.96 -7.03 -10.20
CA ASP A 126 14.65 -5.87 -9.63
C ASP A 126 14.95 -4.85 -10.72
N LEU A 127 14.60 -3.60 -10.48
CA LEU A 127 14.82 -2.51 -11.42
C LEU A 127 15.66 -1.41 -10.78
N LYS A 128 16.79 -1.07 -11.42
CA LYS A 128 17.55 0.15 -11.09
C LYS A 128 16.75 1.38 -11.51
N TYR A 129 16.32 2.15 -10.53
CA TYR A 129 15.54 3.37 -10.70
C TYR A 129 15.79 4.31 -9.51
N ALA A 130 16.32 5.50 -9.78
CA ALA A 130 16.59 6.50 -8.74
C ALA A 130 15.26 7.15 -8.29
N LEU A 131 14.61 6.53 -7.31
CA LEU A 131 13.34 6.97 -6.74
C LEU A 131 13.61 7.88 -5.54
N LYS A 132 12.91 9.02 -5.48
CA LYS A 132 13.01 9.96 -4.35
C LYS A 132 11.92 9.70 -3.33
N SER A 133 12.15 10.09 -2.06
CA SER A 133 11.09 10.10 -1.04
C SER A 133 9.99 11.08 -1.43
N GLY A 134 8.72 10.69 -1.19
CA GLY A 134 7.57 11.50 -1.57
C GLY A 134 7.37 11.68 -3.08
N GLN A 135 8.01 10.87 -3.91
CA GLN A 135 7.89 10.98 -5.36
C GLN A 135 6.56 10.41 -5.85
N ARG A 136 5.95 11.08 -6.83
CA ARG A 136 4.89 10.50 -7.64
C ARG A 136 5.48 9.70 -8.76
N LEU A 137 5.06 8.45 -8.88
CA LEU A 137 5.49 7.53 -9.91
C LEU A 137 4.30 7.13 -10.76
N THR A 138 4.44 7.25 -12.08
CA THR A 138 3.44 6.81 -13.04
C THR A 138 3.74 5.41 -13.51
N ILE A 139 2.77 4.51 -13.40
CA ILE A 139 2.83 3.13 -13.87
C ILE A 139 1.83 2.97 -15.01
N THR A 140 2.31 2.55 -16.18
CA THR A 140 1.45 2.24 -17.32
C THR A 140 1.45 0.74 -17.57
N ILE A 141 0.28 0.14 -17.58
CA ILE A 141 0.03 -1.29 -17.84
C ILE A 141 -0.64 -1.41 -19.20
N ASP A 142 0.00 -2.12 -20.12
CA ASP A 142 -0.57 -2.51 -21.42
C ASP A 142 -1.18 -3.91 -21.30
N TYR A 143 -2.48 -3.99 -21.30
CA TYR A 143 -3.21 -5.26 -21.19
C TYR A 143 -3.26 -6.00 -22.51
N GLY A 144 -3.22 -7.33 -22.45
CA GLY A 144 -3.45 -8.20 -23.61
C GLY A 144 -4.92 -8.41 -23.92
N LYS A 145 -5.20 -9.39 -24.77
CA LYS A 145 -6.55 -9.75 -25.16
C LYS A 145 -7.34 -10.36 -24.00
N GLN A 146 -6.68 -11.16 -23.16
CA GLN A 146 -7.31 -11.85 -22.03
C GLN A 146 -7.25 -11.00 -20.76
N THR A 147 -8.40 -10.50 -20.33
CA THR A 147 -8.56 -9.77 -19.07
C THR A 147 -9.80 -10.27 -18.34
N PRO A 148 -9.80 -10.27 -16.99
CA PRO A 148 -10.97 -10.72 -16.24
C PRO A 148 -12.17 -9.79 -16.44
N VAL A 149 -13.38 -10.36 -16.38
CA VAL A 149 -14.64 -9.59 -16.33
C VAL A 149 -14.68 -8.72 -15.07
N ASN A 150 -14.16 -9.26 -13.97
CA ASN A 150 -14.02 -8.54 -12.70
C ASN A 150 -12.53 -8.51 -12.32
N ALA A 151 -11.90 -7.37 -12.53
CA ALA A 151 -10.49 -7.20 -12.24
C ALA A 151 -10.23 -7.12 -10.73
N THR A 152 -9.00 -7.46 -10.34
CA THR A 152 -8.46 -7.05 -9.05
C THR A 152 -8.14 -5.56 -9.11
N SER A 153 -8.68 -4.77 -8.19
CA SER A 153 -8.48 -3.32 -8.16
C SER A 153 -8.44 -2.77 -6.74
N HIS A 154 -8.29 -1.47 -6.62
CA HIS A 154 -8.61 -0.71 -5.43
C HIS A 154 -9.49 0.47 -5.82
N ARG A 155 -10.70 0.52 -5.27
CA ARG A 155 -11.66 1.60 -5.49
C ARG A 155 -11.29 2.81 -4.63
N GLY A 156 -11.59 4.01 -5.15
CA GLY A 156 -11.37 5.21 -4.37
C GLY A 156 -9.88 5.52 -4.17
N SER A 157 -9.06 5.29 -5.18
CA SER A 157 -7.62 5.58 -5.15
C SER A 157 -7.28 7.04 -4.81
N ARG A 158 -8.25 7.96 -4.87
CA ARG A 158 -8.05 9.42 -4.74
C ARG A 158 -6.98 9.94 -5.69
N THR A 159 -6.78 9.21 -6.75
CA THR A 159 -5.81 9.51 -7.80
C THR A 159 -6.38 9.03 -9.12
N THR A 160 -6.41 9.89 -10.12
CA THR A 160 -6.98 9.58 -11.41
C THR A 160 -6.09 8.61 -12.17
N SER A 161 -6.71 7.54 -12.67
CA SER A 161 -6.14 6.62 -13.65
C SER A 161 -6.75 6.87 -15.00
N TYR A 162 -5.95 6.76 -16.05
CA TYR A 162 -6.31 7.08 -17.42
C TYR A 162 -6.28 5.81 -18.26
N ILE A 163 -7.41 5.44 -18.89
CA ILE A 163 -7.56 4.20 -19.65
C ILE A 163 -7.88 4.55 -21.09
N VAL A 164 -7.03 4.06 -22.02
CA VAL A 164 -7.13 4.38 -23.44
C VAL A 164 -7.11 3.13 -24.30
N ASN A 165 -7.73 3.20 -25.47
CA ASN A 165 -7.73 2.13 -26.44
C ASN A 165 -6.34 1.94 -27.07
N GLY A 166 -5.99 0.69 -27.34
CA GLY A 166 -4.68 0.33 -27.91
C GLY A 166 -3.57 0.21 -26.88
N LEU A 167 -2.40 -0.19 -27.34
CA LEU A 167 -1.22 -0.44 -26.51
C LEU A 167 -0.19 0.67 -26.74
N HIS A 168 0.10 1.45 -25.70
CA HIS A 168 0.99 2.62 -25.76
C HIS A 168 2.43 2.26 -25.39
N ARG A 169 3.04 1.37 -26.19
CA ARG A 169 4.38 0.82 -25.97
C ARG A 169 5.53 1.76 -26.33
N THR A 170 5.24 2.91 -26.92
CA THR A 170 6.21 3.95 -27.21
C THR A 170 5.90 5.16 -26.35
N PRO A 171 6.44 5.23 -25.12
CA PRO A 171 6.11 6.29 -24.18
C PRO A 171 6.51 7.67 -24.71
N LYS A 172 5.59 8.62 -24.61
CA LYS A 172 5.80 10.04 -24.96
C LYS A 172 5.49 10.92 -23.75
N PRO A 173 6.11 12.09 -23.61
CA PRO A 173 5.88 12.99 -22.46
C PRO A 173 4.41 13.34 -22.30
N MET A 174 3.80 13.91 -23.32
CA MET A 174 2.37 14.26 -23.39
C MET A 174 1.77 13.47 -24.55
N ASP A 175 1.38 12.23 -24.27
CA ASP A 175 0.74 11.37 -25.26
C ASP A 175 -0.74 11.74 -25.39
N LYS A 176 -1.06 12.51 -26.43
CA LYS A 176 -2.43 12.99 -26.71
C LYS A 176 -3.48 11.89 -26.81
N SER A 177 -3.08 10.63 -26.98
CA SER A 177 -4.02 9.50 -26.93
C SER A 177 -4.72 9.36 -25.58
N PHE A 178 -4.17 9.98 -24.53
CA PHE A 178 -4.78 10.00 -23.19
C PHE A 178 -5.74 11.20 -22.99
N ASP A 179 -5.81 12.17 -23.91
CA ASP A 179 -6.73 13.33 -23.81
C ASP A 179 -8.20 12.90 -23.74
N ASP A 180 -8.57 11.89 -24.55
CA ASP A 180 -9.93 11.34 -24.62
C ASP A 180 -10.05 10.02 -23.82
N GLY A 181 -9.09 9.75 -22.93
CA GLY A 181 -9.08 8.56 -22.09
C GLY A 181 -10.22 8.52 -21.08
N GLU A 182 -10.67 7.33 -20.73
CA GLU A 182 -11.58 7.15 -19.61
C GLU A 182 -10.83 7.44 -18.30
N GLU A 183 -11.35 8.38 -17.51
CA GLU A 183 -10.81 8.75 -16.20
C GLU A 183 -11.57 8.05 -15.09
N VAL A 184 -10.84 7.40 -14.18
CA VAL A 184 -11.41 6.70 -13.03
C VAL A 184 -10.51 6.84 -11.81
N ASP A 185 -11.10 6.97 -10.64
CA ASP A 185 -10.35 6.98 -9.36
C ASP A 185 -10.17 5.54 -8.83
N HIS A 186 -9.50 4.70 -9.61
CA HIS A 186 -9.21 3.30 -9.29
C HIS A 186 -7.79 2.92 -9.68
N TRP A 187 -7.18 2.01 -8.92
CA TRP A 187 -5.97 1.30 -9.36
C TRP A 187 -6.34 -0.12 -9.76
N TYR A 188 -5.96 -0.53 -10.98
CA TYR A 188 -6.20 -1.89 -11.50
C TYR A 188 -4.92 -2.71 -11.50
N ASN A 189 -4.97 -3.92 -10.95
CA ASN A 189 -3.90 -4.90 -10.90
C ASN A 189 -2.57 -4.42 -10.28
N LEU A 190 -2.53 -3.26 -9.67
CA LEU A 190 -1.37 -2.70 -8.97
C LEU A 190 -1.59 -2.83 -7.46
N SER A 191 -0.60 -3.35 -6.72
CA SER A 191 -0.79 -3.58 -5.28
C SER A 191 0.33 -3.09 -4.38
N ALA A 192 1.60 -3.08 -4.82
CA ALA A 192 2.69 -2.59 -3.99
C ALA A 192 3.91 -2.14 -4.81
N ILE A 193 4.73 -1.29 -4.20
CA ILE A 193 6.08 -0.94 -4.64
C ILE A 193 7.02 -1.12 -3.46
N ASP A 194 8.00 -2.00 -3.64
CA ASP A 194 9.08 -2.20 -2.69
C ASP A 194 10.34 -1.48 -3.18
N VAL A 195 11.10 -0.97 -2.24
CA VAL A 195 12.40 -0.31 -2.47
C VAL A 195 13.47 -1.06 -1.69
N LYS A 196 14.64 -1.21 -2.31
CA LYS A 196 15.80 -1.85 -1.67
C LYS A 196 16.54 -0.83 -0.82
N THR A 197 16.53 -1.04 0.49
CA THR A 197 17.04 -0.08 1.48
C THR A 197 17.67 -0.79 2.67
N ASP A 198 18.12 -0.03 3.67
CA ASP A 198 18.70 -0.59 4.87
C ASP A 198 17.68 -1.42 5.65
N LYS A 199 18.15 -2.55 6.21
CA LYS A 199 17.32 -3.45 7.02
C LYS A 199 16.64 -2.72 8.19
N ALA A 200 17.27 -1.68 8.72
CA ALA A 200 16.74 -0.87 9.82
C ALA A 200 15.66 0.12 9.42
N THR A 201 15.38 0.31 8.11
CA THR A 201 14.30 1.18 7.64
C THR A 201 12.95 0.65 8.13
N PRO A 202 12.22 1.41 8.95
CA PRO A 202 10.94 0.95 9.49
C PRO A 202 9.83 1.04 8.45
N VAL A 203 8.82 0.17 8.58
CA VAL A 203 7.62 0.16 7.74
C VAL A 203 6.38 0.00 8.61
N VAL A 204 5.45 0.95 8.52
CA VAL A 204 4.13 0.86 9.14
C VAL A 204 3.07 0.51 8.09
N ALA A 205 2.34 -0.57 8.35
CA ALA A 205 1.10 -0.89 7.64
C ALA A 205 -0.09 -0.30 8.40
N ILE A 206 -1.10 0.20 7.68
CA ILE A 206 -2.26 0.82 8.29
C ILE A 206 -3.52 0.09 7.84
N LEU A 207 -4.11 -0.68 8.72
CA LEU A 207 -5.39 -1.35 8.53
C LEU A 207 -6.51 -0.36 8.86
N GLY A 208 -7.38 -0.07 7.89
CA GLY A 208 -8.42 0.92 8.08
C GLY A 208 -9.54 0.85 7.06
N ASN A 209 -10.54 1.71 7.26
CA ASN A 209 -11.70 1.87 6.39
C ASN A 209 -11.57 3.11 5.49
N SER A 210 -12.71 3.71 5.09
CA SER A 210 -12.77 4.89 4.22
C SER A 210 -12.00 6.11 4.76
N ILE A 211 -11.87 6.25 6.08
CA ILE A 211 -11.12 7.35 6.70
C ILE A 211 -9.62 7.20 6.36
N THR A 212 -9.11 6.00 6.46
CA THR A 212 -7.72 5.65 6.10
C THR A 212 -7.50 5.63 4.59
N ASP A 213 -8.44 5.06 3.83
CA ASP A 213 -8.46 5.09 2.37
C ASP A 213 -8.41 6.51 1.81
N GLY A 214 -8.96 7.49 2.53
CA GLY A 214 -8.87 8.91 2.21
C GLY A 214 -10.18 9.54 1.75
N ARG A 215 -11.34 8.97 2.17
CA ARG A 215 -12.63 9.62 1.87
C ARG A 215 -12.66 11.05 2.37
N GLY A 216 -13.02 11.99 1.46
CA GLY A 216 -13.04 13.44 1.75
C GLY A 216 -11.73 14.15 1.49
N SER A 217 -10.65 13.44 1.15
CA SER A 217 -9.43 14.06 0.62
C SER A 217 -9.63 14.49 -0.84
N THR A 218 -8.73 15.32 -1.36
CA THR A 218 -8.84 15.89 -2.71
C THR A 218 -8.17 14.98 -3.73
N THR A 219 -8.88 14.56 -4.77
CA THR A 219 -8.32 13.74 -5.86
C THR A 219 -7.05 14.39 -6.43
N ASN A 220 -6.00 13.60 -6.65
CA ASN A 220 -4.68 13.96 -7.16
C ASN A 220 -3.81 14.82 -6.22
N HIS A 221 -4.29 15.25 -5.04
CA HIS A 221 -3.51 16.09 -4.13
C HIS A 221 -2.62 15.31 -3.15
N GLN A 222 -2.86 13.99 -2.98
CA GLN A 222 -2.12 13.16 -2.01
C GLN A 222 -2.17 13.79 -0.60
N ASN A 223 -3.37 14.08 -0.13
CA ASN A 223 -3.63 14.76 1.14
C ASN A 223 -4.52 13.92 2.09
N ARG A 224 -4.34 12.59 2.07
CA ARG A 224 -4.88 11.69 3.09
C ARG A 224 -4.10 11.91 4.39
N TRP A 225 -4.69 11.58 5.53
CA TRP A 225 -3.94 11.63 6.78
C TRP A 225 -2.69 10.73 6.75
N THR A 226 -2.71 9.65 5.98
CA THR A 226 -1.57 8.75 5.80
C THR A 226 -0.46 9.39 4.95
N ASP A 227 -0.78 10.28 4.02
CA ASP A 227 0.21 11.05 3.26
C ASP A 227 0.92 12.04 4.19
N PHE A 228 0.19 12.78 5.03
CA PHE A 228 0.79 13.67 6.04
C PHE A 228 1.65 12.90 7.06
N LEU A 229 1.21 11.72 7.49
CA LEU A 229 2.02 10.86 8.34
C LEU A 229 3.32 10.44 7.64
N SER A 230 3.23 10.09 6.36
CA SER A 230 4.40 9.74 5.53
C SER A 230 5.37 10.91 5.45
N ASP A 231 4.90 12.10 5.14
CA ASP A 231 5.74 13.30 5.03
C ASP A 231 6.43 13.61 6.35
N ALA A 232 5.71 13.57 7.47
CA ALA A 232 6.26 13.83 8.80
C ALA A 232 7.34 12.81 9.19
N LEU A 233 7.12 11.51 8.96
CA LEU A 233 8.09 10.46 9.28
C LEU A 233 9.32 10.51 8.37
N ASN A 234 9.14 10.81 7.09
CA ASN A 234 10.21 10.88 6.12
C ASN A 234 11.01 12.19 6.17
N ALA A 235 10.57 13.19 6.91
CA ALA A 235 11.35 14.41 7.15
C ALA A 235 12.66 14.15 7.89
N GLU A 236 12.74 13.11 8.72
CA GLU A 236 13.91 12.77 9.50
C GLU A 236 14.74 11.63 8.87
N LYS A 237 14.08 10.58 8.41
CA LYS A 237 14.73 9.38 7.85
C LYS A 237 13.75 8.57 7.00
N PRO A 238 14.26 7.72 6.08
CA PRO A 238 13.40 6.84 5.28
C PRO A 238 12.46 6.01 6.16
N TYR A 239 11.17 6.02 5.82
CA TYR A 239 10.11 5.33 6.55
C TYR A 239 9.00 4.88 5.59
N GLY A 240 8.69 3.59 5.57
CA GLY A 240 7.59 3.06 4.78
C GLY A 240 6.23 3.31 5.46
N VAL A 241 5.29 3.89 4.73
CA VAL A 241 3.90 4.07 5.18
C VAL A 241 2.98 3.45 4.14
N LEU A 242 2.32 2.36 4.51
CA LEU A 242 1.47 1.56 3.63
C LEU A 242 0.01 1.76 4.00
N ASN A 243 -0.74 2.45 3.14
CA ASN A 243 -2.16 2.67 3.32
C ASN A 243 -2.96 1.48 2.80
N LEU A 244 -3.53 0.69 3.73
CA LEU A 244 -4.32 -0.50 3.44
C LEU A 244 -5.78 -0.32 3.89
N GLY A 245 -6.25 0.93 3.84
CA GLY A 245 -7.65 1.29 4.02
C GLY A 245 -8.52 0.82 2.85
N ILE A 246 -9.77 0.51 3.11
CA ILE A 246 -10.81 0.19 2.12
C ILE A 246 -12.09 0.94 2.46
N GLY A 247 -12.66 1.63 1.49
CA GLY A 247 -13.94 2.32 1.66
C GLY A 247 -15.06 1.40 2.11
N GLY A 248 -15.75 1.74 3.20
CA GLY A 248 -16.88 0.95 3.74
C GLY A 248 -16.51 -0.39 4.37
N ASN A 249 -15.23 -0.63 4.66
CA ASN A 249 -14.76 -1.90 5.22
C ASN A 249 -15.17 -2.08 6.68
N CYS A 250 -15.46 -3.32 7.06
CA CYS A 250 -15.70 -3.76 8.44
C CYS A 250 -14.58 -4.68 8.91
N VAL A 251 -14.44 -4.83 10.22
CA VAL A 251 -13.51 -5.77 10.83
C VAL A 251 -14.06 -7.19 10.79
N VAL A 252 -15.31 -7.37 11.24
CA VAL A 252 -15.91 -8.67 11.54
C VAL A 252 -16.46 -9.33 10.30
N GLN A 253 -17.47 -8.70 9.71
CA GLN A 253 -18.19 -9.19 8.51
C GLN A 253 -19.01 -8.07 7.87
N GLY A 254 -19.45 -8.29 6.63
CA GLY A 254 -20.24 -7.30 5.90
C GLY A 254 -19.39 -6.11 5.44
N GLY A 255 -20.05 -4.97 5.22
CA GLY A 255 -19.42 -3.80 4.62
C GLY A 255 -19.09 -4.01 3.14
N LEU A 256 -18.20 -3.19 2.63
CA LEU A 256 -17.67 -3.34 1.28
C LEU A 256 -16.38 -4.15 1.30
N SER A 257 -16.22 -5.00 0.31
CA SER A 257 -15.07 -5.90 0.14
C SER A 257 -14.91 -6.94 1.26
N GLU A 258 -13.78 -7.64 1.25
CA GLU A 258 -13.46 -8.61 2.30
C GLU A 258 -13.21 -7.89 3.63
N PRO A 259 -13.84 -8.33 4.75
CA PRO A 259 -13.61 -7.74 6.05
C PRO A 259 -12.16 -7.94 6.51
N ALA A 260 -11.71 -7.08 7.43
CA ALA A 260 -10.34 -7.10 7.93
C ALA A 260 -9.88 -8.50 8.38
N MET A 261 -10.76 -9.26 9.06
CA MET A 261 -10.48 -10.63 9.51
C MET A 261 -10.10 -11.58 8.38
N LYS A 262 -10.61 -11.38 7.15
CA LYS A 262 -10.28 -12.23 5.99
C LYS A 262 -9.05 -11.75 5.24
N ARG A 263 -8.90 -10.43 5.08
CA ARG A 263 -7.83 -9.82 4.27
C ARG A 263 -6.52 -9.59 5.02
N PHE A 264 -6.50 -9.74 6.33
CA PHE A 264 -5.37 -9.38 7.20
C PHE A 264 -4.04 -10.05 6.79
N ASP A 265 -4.08 -11.34 6.53
CA ASP A 265 -2.86 -12.10 6.19
C ASP A 265 -2.28 -11.63 4.84
N ARG A 266 -3.14 -11.36 3.85
CA ARG A 266 -2.74 -10.85 2.53
C ARG A 266 -2.27 -9.39 2.61
N ASP A 267 -3.11 -8.53 3.21
CA ASP A 267 -2.93 -7.08 3.11
C ASP A 267 -1.95 -6.53 4.15
N ILE A 268 -1.80 -7.17 5.31
CA ILE A 268 -0.92 -6.72 6.38
C ILE A 268 0.33 -7.60 6.50
N LEU A 269 0.14 -8.89 6.83
CA LEU A 269 1.26 -9.79 7.08
C LEU A 269 2.03 -10.15 5.80
N GLY A 270 1.40 -10.04 4.64
CA GLY A 270 2.00 -10.25 3.33
C GLY A 270 2.76 -9.06 2.76
N GLN A 271 2.77 -7.91 3.43
CA GLN A 271 3.54 -6.75 2.99
C GLN A 271 5.01 -6.86 3.36
N THR A 272 5.87 -6.28 2.53
CA THR A 272 7.31 -6.46 2.66
C THR A 272 7.90 -5.62 3.79
N GLY A 273 8.44 -6.30 4.80
CA GLY A 273 9.26 -5.67 5.83
C GLY A 273 8.50 -4.83 6.85
N VAL A 274 7.20 -5.07 7.03
CA VAL A 274 6.37 -4.42 8.05
C VAL A 274 6.89 -4.78 9.44
N ASP A 275 7.10 -3.78 10.26
CA ASP A 275 7.48 -3.90 11.68
C ASP A 275 6.51 -3.17 12.62
N LYS A 276 5.58 -2.39 12.08
CA LYS A 276 4.53 -1.68 12.82
C LYS A 276 3.19 -1.78 12.10
N LEU A 277 2.13 -1.82 12.88
CA LEU A 277 0.76 -1.85 12.40
C LEU A 277 -0.07 -0.81 13.16
N ILE A 278 -0.80 0.02 12.45
CA ILE A 278 -1.88 0.83 13.02
C ILE A 278 -3.20 0.15 12.65
N ILE A 279 -4.03 -0.15 13.64
CA ILE A 279 -5.41 -0.59 13.46
C ILE A 279 -6.33 0.60 13.73
N PHE A 280 -6.92 1.16 12.67
CA PHE A 280 -7.87 2.27 12.74
C PHE A 280 -9.13 1.88 11.97
N GLU A 281 -9.92 1.01 12.57
CA GLU A 281 -11.07 0.33 11.96
C GLU A 281 -12.25 0.25 12.94
N GLY A 282 -13.40 -0.28 12.51
CA GLY A 282 -14.55 -0.62 13.35
C GLY A 282 -15.72 0.36 13.27
N THR A 283 -15.55 1.54 12.63
CA THR A 283 -16.64 2.51 12.53
C THR A 283 -17.82 1.97 11.70
N ASN A 284 -17.56 1.13 10.69
CA ASN A 284 -18.62 0.54 9.87
C ASN A 284 -19.29 -0.65 10.54
N ASP A 285 -18.56 -1.42 11.36
CA ASP A 285 -19.17 -2.48 12.19
C ASP A 285 -20.23 -1.88 13.13
N ILE A 286 -19.91 -0.74 13.73
CA ILE A 286 -20.84 0.02 14.57
C ILE A 286 -21.97 0.61 13.73
N GLY A 287 -21.65 1.31 12.65
CA GLY A 287 -22.63 2.03 11.81
C GLY A 287 -23.63 1.14 11.10
N CYS A 288 -23.25 -0.10 10.77
CA CYS A 288 -24.13 -1.09 10.15
C CYS A 288 -24.93 -1.92 11.19
N CYS A 289 -24.70 -1.73 12.49
CA CYS A 289 -25.38 -2.47 13.55
C CYS A 289 -26.84 -2.02 13.69
N SER A 290 -27.78 -2.96 13.66
CA SER A 290 -29.21 -2.71 13.89
C SER A 290 -29.74 -3.67 14.94
N GLY A 291 -29.51 -3.39 16.20
CA GLY A 291 -29.79 -4.30 17.33
C GLY A 291 -28.57 -5.15 17.72
N ASN A 292 -28.68 -5.95 18.75
CA ASN A 292 -27.58 -6.77 19.32
C ASN A 292 -26.28 -5.98 19.56
N TYR A 293 -26.39 -4.72 19.96
CA TYR A 293 -25.28 -3.76 20.09
C TYR A 293 -24.14 -4.28 20.95
N GLU A 294 -24.47 -4.91 22.07
CA GLU A 294 -23.50 -5.51 23.00
C GLU A 294 -22.73 -6.66 22.33
N HIS A 295 -23.45 -7.59 21.70
CA HIS A 295 -22.83 -8.71 20.99
C HIS A 295 -21.89 -8.24 19.86
N VAL A 296 -22.30 -7.23 19.07
CA VAL A 296 -21.45 -6.68 18.00
C VAL A 296 -20.19 -6.02 18.59
N THR A 297 -20.33 -5.30 19.71
CA THR A 297 -19.21 -4.68 20.43
C THR A 297 -18.21 -5.73 20.91
N ASP A 298 -18.70 -6.78 21.56
CA ASP A 298 -17.86 -7.87 22.09
C ASP A 298 -17.16 -8.64 20.96
N THR A 299 -17.88 -8.91 19.86
CA THR A 299 -17.32 -9.57 18.68
C THR A 299 -16.24 -8.73 18.02
N LEU A 300 -16.44 -7.41 17.90
CA LEU A 300 -15.43 -6.49 17.35
C LEU A 300 -14.16 -6.49 18.20
N ILE A 301 -14.30 -6.43 19.54
CA ILE A 301 -13.17 -6.52 20.48
C ILE A 301 -12.47 -7.89 20.36
N ALA A 302 -13.22 -8.98 20.24
CA ALA A 302 -12.65 -10.31 20.06
C ALA A 302 -11.84 -10.40 18.76
N CYS A 303 -12.34 -9.83 17.67
CA CYS A 303 -11.63 -9.77 16.39
C CYS A 303 -10.34 -8.94 16.50
N TYR A 304 -10.36 -7.79 17.16
CA TYR A 304 -9.13 -7.02 17.42
C TYR A 304 -8.08 -7.86 18.15
N LYS A 305 -8.46 -8.60 19.20
CA LYS A 305 -7.53 -9.49 19.92
C LYS A 305 -6.85 -10.50 18.98
N VAL A 306 -7.62 -11.08 18.04
CA VAL A 306 -7.09 -12.03 17.06
C VAL A 306 -6.09 -11.34 16.11
N LEU A 307 -6.44 -10.18 15.54
CA LEU A 307 -5.57 -9.42 14.63
C LEU A 307 -4.28 -8.99 15.32
N ILE A 308 -4.38 -8.47 16.57
CA ILE A 308 -3.22 -8.08 17.38
C ILE A 308 -2.32 -9.28 17.65
N ALA A 309 -2.89 -10.43 18.06
CA ALA A 309 -2.13 -11.64 18.32
C ALA A 309 -1.36 -12.12 17.06
N LYS A 310 -2.01 -12.12 15.89
CA LYS A 310 -1.39 -12.46 14.60
C LYS A 310 -0.21 -11.53 14.27
N ALA A 311 -0.37 -10.22 14.45
CA ALA A 311 0.68 -9.24 14.22
C ALA A 311 1.86 -9.43 15.18
N LYS A 312 1.59 -9.55 16.48
CA LYS A 312 2.61 -9.75 17.52
C LYS A 312 3.37 -11.06 17.35
N ALA A 313 2.72 -12.13 16.88
CA ALA A 313 3.38 -13.39 16.53
C ALA A 313 4.41 -13.26 15.40
N LYS A 314 4.33 -12.20 14.59
CA LYS A 314 5.30 -11.82 13.55
C LYS A 314 6.32 -10.76 14.02
N GLY A 315 6.31 -10.39 15.30
CA GLY A 315 7.18 -9.35 15.85
C GLY A 315 6.77 -7.93 15.47
N ILE A 316 5.54 -7.74 14.99
CA ILE A 316 5.01 -6.43 14.58
C ILE A 316 4.45 -5.73 15.82
N LYS A 317 4.89 -4.50 16.08
CA LYS A 317 4.29 -3.61 17.10
C LYS A 317 2.94 -3.11 16.61
N VAL A 318 1.93 -3.10 17.51
CA VAL A 318 0.55 -2.77 17.13
C VAL A 318 0.06 -1.53 17.88
N TYR A 319 -0.36 -0.54 17.12
CA TYR A 319 -0.92 0.73 17.59
C TYR A 319 -2.43 0.74 17.39
N GLY A 320 -3.18 1.14 18.40
CA GLY A 320 -4.64 1.23 18.35
C GLY A 320 -5.12 2.65 18.06
N GLY A 321 -5.78 2.86 16.93
CA GLY A 321 -6.47 4.11 16.62
C GLY A 321 -7.87 4.13 17.25
N THR A 322 -8.19 5.14 18.05
CA THR A 322 -9.54 5.29 18.61
C THR A 322 -10.55 5.73 17.56
N ILE A 323 -11.74 5.09 17.55
CA ILE A 323 -12.80 5.39 16.59
C ILE A 323 -13.30 6.83 16.81
N THR A 324 -13.30 7.61 15.75
CA THR A 324 -13.68 9.04 15.77
C THR A 324 -15.16 9.24 16.15
N PRO A 325 -15.53 10.40 16.74
CA PRO A 325 -16.91 10.74 17.02
C PRO A 325 -17.77 10.78 15.74
N THR A 326 -19.02 10.32 15.85
CA THR A 326 -19.92 10.17 14.71
C THR A 326 -21.21 10.99 14.82
N LYS A 327 -21.33 11.84 15.87
CA LYS A 327 -22.49 12.73 16.04
C LYS A 327 -22.63 13.66 14.82
N GLY A 328 -23.83 13.68 14.26
CA GLY A 328 -24.12 14.41 13.00
C GLY A 328 -24.05 13.53 11.76
N ASN A 329 -23.58 12.29 11.85
CA ASN A 329 -23.67 11.33 10.75
C ASN A 329 -25.07 10.70 10.70
N GLY A 330 -25.57 10.38 9.51
CA GLY A 330 -26.91 9.83 9.29
C GLY A 330 -27.21 8.50 9.99
N TRP A 331 -26.19 7.72 10.38
CA TRP A 331 -26.36 6.48 11.14
C TRP A 331 -26.11 6.64 12.66
N TYR A 332 -25.84 7.85 13.15
CA TYR A 332 -25.64 8.11 14.57
C TYR A 332 -26.88 7.74 15.39
N SER A 333 -26.65 7.06 16.51
CA SER A 333 -27.63 6.84 17.57
C SER A 333 -26.91 6.81 18.92
N HIS A 334 -27.65 6.94 20.04
CA HIS A 334 -27.07 6.79 21.37
C HIS A 334 -26.48 5.39 21.59
N TRP A 335 -27.05 4.37 20.97
CA TRP A 335 -26.54 3.00 21.03
C TRP A 335 -25.20 2.86 20.29
N HIS A 336 -25.07 3.42 19.08
CA HIS A 336 -23.82 3.45 18.34
C HIS A 336 -22.74 4.24 19.09
N GLU A 337 -23.09 5.34 19.74
CA GLU A 337 -22.15 6.09 20.55
C GLU A 337 -21.70 5.29 21.80
N ALA A 338 -22.60 4.57 22.45
CA ALA A 338 -22.26 3.69 23.56
C ALA A 338 -21.28 2.59 23.10
N MET A 339 -21.54 1.92 21.96
CA MET A 339 -20.63 0.95 21.38
C MET A 339 -19.24 1.56 21.12
N ARG A 340 -19.22 2.74 20.48
CA ARG A 340 -17.97 3.46 20.17
C ARG A 340 -17.18 3.77 21.44
N GLN A 341 -17.83 4.25 22.48
CA GLN A 341 -17.20 4.55 23.76
C GLN A 341 -16.63 3.30 24.42
N THR A 342 -17.39 2.20 24.43
CA THR A 342 -16.95 0.91 24.99
C THR A 342 -15.73 0.37 24.25
N VAL A 343 -15.74 0.38 22.91
CA VAL A 343 -14.60 -0.05 22.10
C VAL A 343 -13.39 0.84 22.34
N ASN A 344 -13.57 2.16 22.36
CA ASN A 344 -12.50 3.11 22.60
C ASN A 344 -11.91 3.02 24.03
N GLU A 345 -12.75 2.74 25.02
CA GLU A 345 -12.28 2.47 26.38
C GLU A 345 -11.42 1.21 26.42
N TRP A 346 -11.87 0.14 25.76
CA TRP A 346 -11.07 -1.08 25.63
C TRP A 346 -9.74 -0.82 24.91
N ILE A 347 -9.75 -0.08 23.78
CA ILE A 347 -8.53 0.28 23.06
C ILE A 347 -7.55 0.98 24.01
N ARG A 348 -7.99 1.95 24.79
CA ARG A 348 -7.14 2.74 25.69
C ARG A 348 -6.64 1.99 26.92
N LYS A 349 -7.47 1.10 27.49
CA LYS A 349 -7.22 0.55 28.83
C LYS A 349 -6.88 -0.93 28.88
N SER A 350 -7.08 -1.68 27.81
CA SER A 350 -6.88 -3.14 27.82
C SER A 350 -5.42 -3.58 27.92
N GLY A 351 -4.47 -2.72 27.54
CA GLY A 351 -3.06 -3.11 27.40
C GLY A 351 -2.79 -4.05 26.22
N ALA A 352 -3.78 -4.28 25.34
CA ALA A 352 -3.64 -5.17 24.18
C ALA A 352 -2.71 -4.58 23.10
N PHE A 353 -2.79 -3.27 22.89
CA PHE A 353 -1.94 -2.52 21.97
C PHE A 353 -0.61 -2.14 22.64
N ASP A 354 0.42 -1.95 21.83
CA ASP A 354 1.71 -1.46 22.35
C ASP A 354 1.63 0.04 22.68
N GLU A 355 0.83 0.81 21.89
CA GLU A 355 0.49 2.21 22.14
C GLU A 355 -0.88 2.53 21.53
N VAL A 356 -1.47 3.67 21.90
CA VAL A 356 -2.79 4.14 21.44
C VAL A 356 -2.67 5.55 20.89
N ILE A 357 -3.40 5.76 19.77
CA ILE A 357 -3.45 7.02 19.02
C ILE A 357 -4.87 7.64 19.18
#